data_b8fce1617e9c5b3eadb751d6670e140c
#
_entry.id   b8fce1617e9c5b3eadb751d6670e140c
#
_cell.length_a   1.000
_cell.length_b   1.000
_cell.length_c   1.000
_cell.angle_alpha   90.00
_cell.angle_beta   90.00
_cell.angle_gamma   90.00
#
_symmetry.space_group_name_H-M   'P 1'
#
loop_
_entity.id
_entity.type
_entity.pdbx_description
1 polymer ?
#
loop_
_entity_poly.entity_id
_entity_poly.type
_entity_poly.pdbx_seq_one_letter_code
_entity_poly.pdbx_strand_id
1 'polypeptide(L)'
;MAGKTRTRMAEAREDSGAEPAEILRNYYQRMSLVRAFELRASEMYARAKIGGYCHLNLGEEATVVGLMAALRPRDYLFVGYRDHGYALMRGLAPGRVMAELFGKTTGVSGGRGGSMHLFDTEARLLGGYGVVGGQIPPATGAALALTYRGEPGPDADVVMCLLGDGATNIGAFHESLNLAGLWKLPIVYVIVNNGLGMGTSVELAAAEPDLFKRGCSYRIPGKRVDGDDVLAVRDAARAALERARTERQPGLIEATSFRLRGHSVVDPARYRSLSLIHI
;
A
#
# COMPACT_ATOMS: atom_id res chain seq x y z
N MET A 1 14.71 11.49 -28.28
CA MET A 1 14.97 12.35 -27.10
C MET A 1 14.82 11.64 -25.74
N ALA A 2 14.68 10.32 -25.69
CA ALA A 2 14.48 9.53 -24.45
C ALA A 2 15.77 9.13 -23.69
N GLY A 3 16.96 9.39 -24.25
CA GLY A 3 18.24 8.94 -23.65
C GLY A 3 18.85 9.89 -22.61
N LYS A 4 18.50 11.18 -22.62
CA LYS A 4 19.13 12.18 -21.75
C LYS A 4 18.48 12.33 -20.35
N THR A 5 17.27 11.83 -20.18
CA THR A 5 16.52 11.95 -18.90
C THR A 5 16.92 10.86 -17.91
N ARG A 6 17.32 9.68 -18.39
CA ARG A 6 17.77 8.58 -17.50
C ARG A 6 19.13 8.85 -16.85
N THR A 7 20.04 9.52 -17.55
CA THR A 7 21.39 9.82 -17.03
C THR A 7 21.36 10.87 -15.91
N ARG A 8 20.44 11.84 -15.96
CA ARG A 8 20.33 12.90 -14.93
C ARG A 8 19.71 12.44 -13.60
N MET A 9 18.92 11.35 -13.62
CA MET A 9 18.37 10.75 -12.37
C MET A 9 19.38 9.82 -11.66
N ALA A 10 20.36 9.31 -12.37
CA ALA A 10 21.45 8.51 -11.80
C ALA A 10 22.48 9.40 -11.07
N GLU A 11 22.75 10.59 -11.58
CA GLU A 11 23.77 11.52 -11.02
C GLU A 11 23.33 12.19 -9.69
N ALA A 12 22.04 12.18 -9.33
CA ALA A 12 21.56 12.73 -8.06
C ALA A 12 21.71 11.79 -6.85
N ARG A 13 22.29 10.58 -7.04
CA ARG A 13 22.50 9.58 -5.99
C ARG A 13 23.93 9.55 -5.40
N GLU A 14 24.84 10.40 -5.85
CA GLU A 14 26.27 10.31 -5.51
C GLU A 14 26.64 10.87 -4.13
N ASP A 15 25.69 11.36 -3.30
CA ASP A 15 26.04 11.98 -1.99
C ASP A 15 25.21 11.48 -0.78
N SER A 16 24.55 10.34 -0.88
CA SER A 16 24.03 9.61 0.29
C SER A 16 24.78 8.29 0.43
N GLY A 17 25.50 8.09 1.53
CA GLY A 17 26.26 6.88 1.81
C GLY A 17 25.45 5.61 1.47
N ALA A 18 26.08 4.64 0.82
CA ALA A 18 25.41 3.40 0.38
C ALA A 18 24.66 2.75 1.56
N GLU A 19 23.41 2.31 1.32
CA GLU A 19 22.61 1.63 2.34
C GLU A 19 23.38 0.40 2.86
N PRO A 20 23.46 0.17 4.19
CA PRO A 20 24.15 -0.97 4.76
C PRO A 20 23.67 -2.30 4.17
N ALA A 21 24.61 -3.18 3.83
CA ALA A 21 24.30 -4.46 3.19
C ALA A 21 23.34 -5.33 4.02
N GLU A 22 23.37 -5.22 5.33
CA GLU A 22 22.45 -5.92 6.24
C GLU A 22 20.99 -5.45 6.04
N ILE A 23 20.76 -4.15 5.90
CA ILE A 23 19.43 -3.57 5.64
C ILE A 23 18.94 -4.05 4.28
N LEU A 24 19.78 -4.03 3.25
CA LEU A 24 19.42 -4.52 1.91
C LEU A 24 19.05 -6.00 1.92
N ARG A 25 19.83 -6.83 2.66
CA ARG A 25 19.50 -8.26 2.83
C ARG A 25 18.16 -8.46 3.55
N ASN A 26 17.89 -7.67 4.58
CA ASN A 26 16.62 -7.73 5.30
C ASN A 26 15.45 -7.38 4.38
N TYR A 27 15.56 -6.33 3.56
CA TYR A 27 14.52 -5.99 2.58
C TYR A 27 14.34 -7.09 1.54
N TYR A 28 15.42 -7.64 1.02
CA TYR A 28 15.35 -8.76 0.08
C TYR A 28 14.65 -9.99 0.70
N GLN A 29 14.99 -10.35 1.93
CA GLN A 29 14.35 -11.46 2.64
C GLN A 29 12.85 -11.21 2.85
N ARG A 30 12.46 -9.99 3.21
CA ARG A 30 11.06 -9.61 3.39
C ARG A 30 10.28 -9.64 2.07
N MET A 31 10.84 -9.11 0.99
CA MET A 31 10.23 -9.19 -0.35
C MET A 31 10.08 -10.66 -0.79
N SER A 32 11.11 -11.47 -0.55
CA SER A 32 11.08 -12.92 -0.84
C SER A 32 10.00 -13.64 -0.02
N LEU A 33 9.80 -13.26 1.26
CA LEU A 33 8.74 -13.82 2.09
C LEU A 33 7.35 -13.48 1.53
N VAL A 34 7.11 -12.22 1.16
CA VAL A 34 5.83 -11.80 0.54
C VAL A 34 5.61 -12.60 -0.75
N ARG A 35 6.62 -12.68 -1.64
CA ARG A 35 6.53 -13.43 -2.89
C ARG A 35 6.21 -14.90 -2.65
N ALA A 36 6.93 -15.55 -1.73
CA ALA A 36 6.73 -16.97 -1.42
C ALA A 36 5.34 -17.23 -0.82
N PHE A 37 4.87 -16.35 0.07
CA PHE A 37 3.52 -16.45 0.65
C PHE A 37 2.45 -16.35 -0.42
N GLU A 38 2.55 -15.36 -1.32
CA GLU A 38 1.56 -15.11 -2.35
C GLU A 38 1.51 -16.24 -3.40
N LEU A 39 2.66 -16.78 -3.78
CA LEU A 39 2.72 -17.96 -4.65
C LEU A 39 2.05 -19.17 -3.98
N ARG A 40 2.29 -19.35 -2.67
CA ARG A 40 1.63 -20.42 -1.90
C ARG A 40 0.13 -20.20 -1.75
N ALA A 41 -0.31 -18.96 -1.54
CA ALA A 41 -1.74 -18.61 -1.50
C ALA A 41 -2.42 -18.92 -2.85
N SER A 42 -1.77 -18.56 -3.95
CA SER A 42 -2.25 -18.89 -5.31
C SER A 42 -2.39 -20.40 -5.52
N GLU A 43 -1.38 -21.18 -5.09
CA GLU A 43 -1.43 -22.65 -5.18
C GLU A 43 -2.59 -23.22 -4.33
N MET A 44 -2.77 -22.72 -3.12
CA MET A 44 -3.83 -23.19 -2.22
C MET A 44 -5.21 -22.80 -2.73
N TYR A 45 -5.33 -21.66 -3.38
CA TYR A 45 -6.55 -21.26 -4.08
C TYR A 45 -6.89 -22.24 -5.21
N ALA A 46 -5.92 -22.59 -6.06
CA ALA A 46 -6.09 -23.56 -7.13
C ALA A 46 -6.50 -24.96 -6.61
N ARG A 47 -6.12 -25.29 -5.38
CA ARG A 47 -6.53 -26.52 -4.68
C ARG A 47 -7.88 -26.39 -3.96
N ALA A 48 -8.65 -25.31 -4.17
CA ALA A 48 -9.92 -25.01 -3.51
C ALA A 48 -9.84 -24.99 -1.95
N LYS A 49 -8.69 -24.61 -1.39
CA LYS A 49 -8.51 -24.44 0.05
C LYS A 49 -8.83 -23.02 0.53
N ILE A 50 -8.82 -22.05 -0.39
CA ILE A 50 -9.17 -20.66 -0.14
C ILE A 50 -10.44 -20.36 -0.91
N GLY A 51 -11.47 -19.87 -0.23
CA GLY A 51 -12.75 -19.50 -0.82
C GLY A 51 -12.84 -17.98 -1.10
N GLY A 52 -13.82 -17.60 -1.91
CA GLY A 52 -14.07 -16.19 -2.23
C GLY A 52 -13.05 -15.60 -3.19
N TYR A 53 -12.92 -14.27 -3.18
CA TYR A 53 -11.89 -13.57 -3.97
C TYR A 53 -10.57 -13.53 -3.22
N CYS A 54 -9.48 -13.74 -3.95
CA CYS A 54 -8.12 -13.67 -3.41
C CYS A 54 -7.28 -12.75 -4.31
N HIS A 55 -6.69 -11.71 -3.71
CA HIS A 55 -5.92 -10.68 -4.39
C HIS A 55 -4.48 -10.73 -3.91
N LEU A 56 -3.54 -10.94 -4.81
CA LEU A 56 -2.14 -11.18 -4.47
C LEU A 56 -1.29 -9.91 -4.64
N ASN A 57 -0.32 -9.69 -3.76
CA ASN A 57 0.68 -8.60 -3.87
C ASN A 57 1.83 -8.93 -4.85
N LEU A 58 1.66 -9.91 -5.76
CA LEU A 58 2.71 -10.27 -6.72
C LEU A 58 3.02 -9.11 -7.66
N GLY A 59 4.28 -8.63 -7.60
CA GLY A 59 4.77 -7.46 -8.31
C GLY A 59 4.79 -6.18 -7.46
N GLU A 60 4.23 -6.20 -6.25
CA GLU A 60 4.16 -5.04 -5.36
C GLU A 60 5.06 -5.20 -4.11
N GLU A 61 5.96 -6.20 -4.10
CA GLU A 61 6.75 -6.56 -2.92
C GLU A 61 7.65 -5.43 -2.43
N ALA A 62 8.26 -4.68 -3.36
CA ALA A 62 9.12 -3.55 -3.02
C ALA A 62 8.30 -2.39 -2.43
N THR A 63 7.12 -2.12 -2.99
CA THR A 63 6.16 -1.15 -2.44
C THR A 63 5.75 -1.54 -1.01
N VAL A 64 5.34 -2.80 -0.80
CA VAL A 64 4.93 -3.31 0.52
C VAL A 64 6.05 -3.15 1.54
N VAL A 65 7.26 -3.64 1.22
CA VAL A 65 8.39 -3.62 2.16
C VAL A 65 8.89 -2.20 2.41
N GLY A 66 8.98 -1.36 1.39
CA GLY A 66 9.41 0.04 1.52
C GLY A 66 8.48 0.87 2.40
N LEU A 67 7.17 0.76 2.20
CA LEU A 67 6.17 1.45 3.04
C LEU A 67 6.25 0.98 4.50
N MET A 68 6.32 -0.33 4.72
CA MET A 68 6.35 -0.88 6.08
C MET A 68 7.69 -0.63 6.79
N ALA A 69 8.79 -0.45 6.07
CA ALA A 69 10.07 -0.05 6.64
C ALA A 69 10.08 1.41 7.15
N ALA A 70 9.17 2.24 6.66
CA ALA A 70 9.01 3.63 7.10
C ALA A 70 8.01 3.76 8.26
N LEU A 71 7.06 2.84 8.41
CA LEU A 71 5.98 2.89 9.39
C LEU A 71 6.45 2.32 10.73
N ARG A 72 6.18 3.03 11.82
CA ARG A 72 6.49 2.56 13.17
C ARG A 72 5.48 1.52 13.66
N PRO A 73 5.83 0.63 14.61
CA PRO A 73 4.89 -0.35 15.15
C PRO A 73 3.61 0.25 15.73
N ARG A 74 3.69 1.43 16.33
CA ARG A 74 2.55 2.14 16.96
C ARG A 74 1.66 2.91 15.99
N ASP A 75 2.13 3.16 14.75
CA ASP A 75 1.35 3.85 13.72
C ASP A 75 0.22 2.96 13.20
N TYR A 76 -0.86 3.59 12.77
CA TYR A 76 -2.06 2.91 12.30
C TYR A 76 -2.01 2.66 10.80
N LEU A 77 -2.40 1.46 10.40
CA LEU A 77 -2.40 1.03 9.00
C LEU A 77 -3.81 0.62 8.57
N PHE A 78 -4.29 1.21 7.48
CA PHE A 78 -5.51 0.83 6.77
C PHE A 78 -5.15 0.41 5.36
N VAL A 79 -5.63 -0.73 4.89
CA VAL A 79 -5.31 -1.29 3.59
C VAL A 79 -6.58 -1.68 2.82
N GLY A 80 -6.48 -1.75 1.50
CA GLY A 80 -7.53 -2.35 0.67
C GLY A 80 -7.47 -3.87 0.71
N TYR A 81 -8.15 -4.50 -0.20
CA TYR A 81 -8.30 -5.97 -0.28
C TYR A 81 -7.04 -6.75 -0.69
N ARG A 82 -5.94 -6.08 -1.02
CA ARG A 82 -4.63 -6.69 -1.31
C ARG A 82 -3.73 -6.44 -0.11
N ASP A 83 -3.97 -7.20 0.96
CA ASP A 83 -3.49 -6.88 2.32
C ASP A 83 -2.50 -7.90 2.90
N HIS A 84 -2.29 -9.06 2.26
CA HIS A 84 -1.45 -10.13 2.80
C HIS A 84 -0.01 -9.69 3.10
N GLY A 85 0.65 -9.05 2.12
CA GLY A 85 2.01 -8.56 2.29
C GLY A 85 2.14 -7.56 3.45
N TYR A 86 1.17 -6.67 3.59
CA TYR A 86 1.13 -5.69 4.69
C TYR A 86 0.93 -6.37 6.03
N ALA A 87 0.05 -7.37 6.12
CA ALA A 87 -0.15 -8.15 7.34
C ALA A 87 1.14 -8.86 7.77
N LEU A 88 1.85 -9.50 6.83
CA LEU A 88 3.15 -10.12 7.10
C LEU A 88 4.19 -9.10 7.59
N MET A 89 4.26 -7.94 6.96
CA MET A 89 5.20 -6.89 7.34
C MET A 89 4.84 -6.19 8.66
N ARG A 90 3.58 -6.26 9.11
CA ARG A 90 3.15 -5.86 10.45
C ARG A 90 3.50 -6.91 11.52
N GLY A 91 4.15 -8.02 11.15
CA GLY A 91 4.62 -9.05 12.05
C GLY A 91 3.64 -10.21 12.29
N LEU A 92 2.54 -10.27 11.54
CA LEU A 92 1.62 -11.39 11.63
C LEU A 92 2.28 -12.66 11.08
N ALA A 93 2.24 -13.74 11.86
CA ALA A 93 2.85 -15.00 11.47
C ALA A 93 2.22 -15.55 10.18
N PRO A 94 3.02 -15.94 9.17
CA PRO A 94 2.51 -16.44 7.88
C PRO A 94 1.49 -17.59 8.03
N GLY A 95 1.68 -18.47 9.01
CA GLY A 95 0.74 -19.55 9.31
C GLY A 95 -0.62 -19.05 9.80
N ARG A 96 -0.68 -17.97 10.60
CA ARG A 96 -1.94 -17.36 11.05
C ARG A 96 -2.64 -16.64 9.89
N VAL A 97 -1.90 -15.94 9.04
CA VAL A 97 -2.47 -15.30 7.84
C VAL A 97 -3.04 -16.37 6.90
N MET A 98 -2.29 -17.44 6.62
CA MET A 98 -2.79 -18.55 5.78
C MET A 98 -3.99 -19.26 6.41
N ALA A 99 -4.01 -19.42 7.72
CA ALA A 99 -5.16 -20.00 8.44
C ALA A 99 -6.43 -19.15 8.26
N GLU A 100 -6.28 -17.81 8.24
CA GLU A 100 -7.39 -16.90 7.92
C GLU A 100 -7.93 -17.10 6.52
N LEU A 101 -7.04 -17.19 5.52
CA LEU A 101 -7.42 -17.45 4.13
C LEU A 101 -8.16 -18.79 3.98
N PHE A 102 -7.83 -19.78 4.85
CA PHE A 102 -8.48 -21.09 4.89
C PHE A 102 -9.78 -21.12 5.71
N GLY A 103 -10.21 -19.98 6.28
CA GLY A 103 -11.39 -19.89 7.14
C GLY A 103 -11.24 -20.62 8.47
N LYS A 104 -10.02 -20.71 9.00
CA LYS A 104 -9.76 -21.39 10.29
C LYS A 104 -9.86 -20.43 11.46
N THR A 105 -10.38 -20.90 12.58
CA THR A 105 -10.52 -20.12 13.82
C THR A 105 -9.18 -19.63 14.40
N THR A 106 -8.07 -20.26 14.02
CA THR A 106 -6.70 -19.86 14.38
C THR A 106 -6.16 -18.72 13.50
N GLY A 107 -6.93 -18.28 12.51
CA GLY A 107 -6.61 -17.14 11.66
C GLY A 107 -6.60 -15.81 12.42
N VAL A 108 -6.08 -14.77 11.76
CA VAL A 108 -5.92 -13.44 12.37
C VAL A 108 -7.24 -12.74 12.69
N SER A 109 -8.27 -12.99 11.89
CA SER A 109 -9.65 -12.49 12.09
C SER A 109 -10.62 -13.62 12.50
N GLY A 110 -10.11 -14.69 13.08
CA GLY A 110 -10.91 -15.84 13.53
C GLY A 110 -11.52 -16.67 12.40
N GLY A 111 -10.94 -16.63 11.19
CA GLY A 111 -11.42 -17.34 10.01
C GLY A 111 -12.65 -16.71 9.34
N ARG A 112 -13.02 -15.49 9.69
CA ARG A 112 -14.21 -14.79 9.17
C ARG A 112 -13.91 -13.77 8.09
N GLY A 113 -12.66 -13.28 8.03
CA GLY A 113 -12.23 -12.24 7.09
C GLY A 113 -11.79 -12.78 5.74
N GLY A 114 -11.20 -13.96 5.70
CA GLY A 114 -10.61 -14.53 4.50
C GLY A 114 -9.47 -13.65 3.95
N SER A 115 -9.31 -13.65 2.61
CA SER A 115 -8.21 -12.97 1.93
C SER A 115 -8.30 -11.43 1.93
N MET A 116 -9.46 -10.83 2.21
CA MET A 116 -9.67 -9.39 1.99
C MET A 116 -9.91 -8.59 3.26
N HIS A 117 -9.92 -9.24 4.42
CA HIS A 117 -10.31 -8.61 5.67
C HIS A 117 -9.41 -9.08 6.82
N LEU A 118 -8.09 -8.96 6.60
CA LEU A 118 -7.12 -9.20 7.67
C LEU A 118 -7.13 -8.04 8.64
N PHE A 119 -7.35 -8.34 9.92
CA PHE A 119 -7.52 -7.33 10.96
C PHE A 119 -6.81 -7.76 12.23
N ASP A 120 -5.92 -6.91 12.77
CA ASP A 120 -5.21 -7.16 14.04
C ASP A 120 -4.92 -5.83 14.73
N THR A 121 -5.66 -5.54 15.82
CA THR A 121 -5.53 -4.27 16.54
C THR A 121 -4.24 -4.14 17.32
N GLU A 122 -3.64 -5.24 17.76
CA GLU A 122 -2.35 -5.23 18.46
C GLU A 122 -1.22 -4.85 17.49
N ALA A 123 -1.28 -5.40 16.29
CA ALA A 123 -0.36 -5.02 15.20
C ALA A 123 -0.69 -3.67 14.56
N ARG A 124 -1.72 -2.95 15.04
CA ARG A 124 -2.21 -1.71 14.41
C ARG A 124 -2.58 -1.84 12.94
N LEU A 125 -2.93 -3.03 12.50
CA LEU A 125 -3.53 -3.30 11.20
C LEU A 125 -5.06 -3.20 11.35
N LEU A 126 -5.62 -2.08 10.91
CA LEU A 126 -7.04 -1.77 11.07
C LEU A 126 -7.85 -2.16 9.82
N GLY A 127 -7.51 -3.30 9.28
CA GLY A 127 -8.26 -4.06 8.30
C GLY A 127 -7.85 -3.90 6.86
N GLY A 128 -8.08 -5.01 6.14
CA GLY A 128 -8.28 -5.04 4.72
C GLY A 128 -9.75 -4.76 4.40
N TYR A 129 -10.00 -4.03 3.35
CA TYR A 129 -11.35 -3.63 2.94
C TYR A 129 -11.66 -4.16 1.55
N GLY A 130 -12.67 -5.05 1.45
CA GLY A 130 -13.15 -5.56 0.17
C GLY A 130 -13.90 -4.51 -0.66
N VAL A 131 -14.55 -3.54 0.00
CA VAL A 131 -15.18 -2.41 -0.68
C VAL A 131 -14.10 -1.42 -1.13
N VAL A 132 -14.07 -1.13 -2.43
CA VAL A 132 -13.09 -0.20 -3.02
C VAL A 132 -13.16 1.16 -2.34
N GLY A 133 -12.05 1.60 -1.75
CA GLY A 133 -11.96 2.88 -1.04
C GLY A 133 -12.67 2.94 0.32
N GLY A 134 -13.31 1.84 0.76
CA GLY A 134 -14.03 1.78 2.04
C GLY A 134 -13.18 2.07 3.26
N GLN A 135 -11.86 1.88 3.17
CA GLN A 135 -10.89 2.17 4.24
C GLN A 135 -10.61 3.66 4.41
N ILE A 136 -10.85 4.49 3.39
CA ILE A 136 -10.39 5.89 3.36
C ILE A 136 -11.08 6.74 4.44
N PRO A 137 -12.42 6.76 4.56
CA PRO A 137 -13.09 7.52 5.61
C PRO A 137 -12.72 7.06 7.05
N PRO A 138 -12.71 5.75 7.39
CA PRO A 138 -12.27 5.29 8.71
C PRO A 138 -10.83 5.68 9.03
N ALA A 139 -9.90 5.61 8.06
CA ALA A 139 -8.53 6.06 8.23
C ALA A 139 -8.45 7.56 8.54
N THR A 140 -9.24 8.37 7.83
CA THR A 140 -9.36 9.81 8.09
C THR A 140 -9.93 10.09 9.47
N GLY A 141 -10.95 9.33 9.90
CA GLY A 141 -11.50 9.40 11.25
C GLY A 141 -10.50 8.99 12.33
N ALA A 142 -9.69 7.96 12.09
CA ALA A 142 -8.62 7.57 13.00
C ALA A 142 -7.56 8.68 13.14
N ALA A 143 -7.17 9.33 12.03
CA ALA A 143 -6.26 10.46 12.05
C ALA A 143 -6.86 11.66 12.82
N LEU A 144 -8.16 11.92 12.66
CA LEU A 144 -8.85 12.95 13.46
C LEU A 144 -8.79 12.59 14.95
N ALA A 145 -9.04 11.34 15.32
CA ALA A 145 -8.96 10.91 16.72
C ALA A 145 -7.55 11.12 17.32
N LEU A 146 -6.49 10.97 16.53
CA LEU A 146 -5.13 11.24 16.97
C LEU A 146 -4.90 12.73 17.30
N THR A 147 -5.56 13.65 16.62
CA THR A 147 -5.44 15.10 16.91
C THR A 147 -6.02 15.47 18.27
N TYR A 148 -6.99 14.70 18.78
CA TYR A 148 -7.57 14.88 20.11
C TYR A 148 -6.77 14.19 21.23
N ARG A 149 -5.88 13.25 20.88
CA ARG A 149 -5.12 12.46 21.86
C ARG A 149 -3.75 13.02 22.19
N GLY A 150 -3.22 13.91 21.37
CA GLY A 150 -1.88 14.48 21.61
C GLY A 150 -1.49 15.56 20.62
N GLU A 151 -0.39 16.20 20.91
CA GLU A 151 0.20 17.24 20.09
C GLU A 151 1.11 16.66 18.99
N PRO A 152 1.36 17.41 17.88
CA PRO A 152 2.36 17.02 16.90
C PRO A 152 3.76 16.97 17.53
N GLY A 153 4.58 16.05 17.05
CA GLY A 153 5.95 15.92 17.55
C GLY A 153 6.58 14.59 17.15
N PRO A 154 7.85 14.39 17.44
CA PRO A 154 8.60 13.21 17.01
C PRO A 154 8.01 11.90 17.55
N ASP A 155 7.25 11.96 18.63
CA ASP A 155 6.60 10.80 19.26
C ASP A 155 5.10 10.66 18.95
N ALA A 156 4.53 11.54 18.14
CA ALA A 156 3.12 11.44 17.77
C ALA A 156 2.86 10.24 16.84
N ASP A 157 1.69 9.63 16.96
CA ASP A 157 1.25 8.56 16.06
C ASP A 157 0.69 9.15 14.75
N VAL A 158 0.77 8.38 13.68
CA VAL A 158 0.23 8.74 12.37
C VAL A 158 -0.60 7.60 11.79
N VAL A 159 -1.37 7.93 10.78
CA VAL A 159 -2.14 6.96 10.00
C VAL A 159 -1.54 6.84 8.60
N MET A 160 -1.38 5.61 8.13
CA MET A 160 -1.15 5.32 6.71
C MET A 160 -2.36 4.63 6.15
N CYS A 161 -2.90 5.14 5.04
CA CYS A 161 -4.04 4.58 4.34
C CYS A 161 -3.67 4.22 2.91
N LEU A 162 -3.70 2.93 2.57
CA LEU A 162 -3.39 2.44 1.24
C LEU A 162 -4.66 2.24 0.41
N LEU A 163 -4.57 2.60 -0.85
CA LEU A 163 -5.66 2.46 -1.83
C LEU A 163 -5.09 2.18 -3.22
N GLY A 164 -5.86 1.55 -4.08
CA GLY A 164 -5.49 1.37 -5.49
C GLY A 164 -5.84 2.60 -6.33
N ASP A 165 -5.32 2.66 -7.55
CA ASP A 165 -5.59 3.70 -8.54
C ASP A 165 -7.10 3.91 -8.78
N GLY A 166 -7.87 2.84 -8.95
CA GLY A 166 -9.33 2.89 -9.15
C GLY A 166 -10.10 3.53 -7.99
N ALA A 167 -9.61 3.42 -6.76
CA ALA A 167 -10.24 4.02 -5.58
C ALA A 167 -10.14 5.55 -5.55
N THR A 168 -9.28 6.16 -6.36
CA THR A 168 -9.10 7.60 -6.41
C THR A 168 -10.25 8.35 -7.10
N ASN A 169 -11.17 7.63 -7.77
CA ASN A 169 -12.30 8.22 -8.49
C ASN A 169 -13.60 8.26 -7.68
N ILE A 170 -13.64 7.68 -6.46
CA ILE A 170 -14.83 7.69 -5.61
C ILE A 170 -14.95 9.01 -4.83
N GLY A 171 -16.18 9.43 -4.52
CA GLY A 171 -16.43 10.66 -3.74
C GLY A 171 -15.73 10.63 -2.38
N ALA A 172 -15.75 9.50 -1.67
CA ALA A 172 -15.13 9.34 -0.36
C ALA A 172 -13.61 9.64 -0.34
N PHE A 173 -12.89 9.41 -1.43
CA PHE A 173 -11.49 9.83 -1.56
C PHE A 173 -11.35 11.34 -1.49
N HIS A 174 -12.13 12.06 -2.30
CA HIS A 174 -12.10 13.52 -2.39
C HIS A 174 -12.56 14.19 -1.10
N GLU A 175 -13.63 13.70 -0.49
CA GLU A 175 -14.15 14.16 0.80
C GLU A 175 -13.10 13.97 1.91
N SER A 176 -12.45 12.82 1.96
CA SER A 176 -11.41 12.51 2.95
C SER A 176 -10.17 13.38 2.79
N LEU A 177 -9.70 13.62 1.55
CA LEU A 177 -8.58 14.53 1.31
C LEU A 177 -8.95 15.97 1.72
N ASN A 178 -10.17 16.43 1.42
CA ASN A 178 -10.63 17.75 1.84
C ASN A 178 -10.61 17.88 3.36
N LEU A 179 -11.14 16.92 4.10
CA LEU A 179 -11.14 16.93 5.56
C LEU A 179 -9.71 16.86 6.12
N ALA A 180 -8.85 16.01 5.54
CA ALA A 180 -7.48 15.86 5.97
C ALA A 180 -6.69 17.17 5.79
N GLY A 181 -6.82 17.84 4.65
CA GLY A 181 -6.18 19.12 4.38
C GLY A 181 -6.73 20.26 5.26
N LEU A 182 -8.07 20.32 5.43
CA LEU A 182 -8.74 21.35 6.23
C LEU A 182 -8.36 21.28 7.71
N TRP A 183 -8.34 20.06 8.27
CA TRP A 183 -8.08 19.84 9.70
C TRP A 183 -6.62 19.49 10.02
N LYS A 184 -5.74 19.48 9.01
CA LYS A 184 -4.31 19.16 9.15
C LYS A 184 -4.12 17.83 9.89
N LEU A 185 -4.70 16.77 9.35
CA LEU A 185 -4.70 15.46 9.98
C LEU A 185 -3.35 14.75 9.78
N PRO A 186 -2.85 14.00 10.78
CA PRO A 186 -1.61 13.23 10.70
C PRO A 186 -1.81 11.93 9.90
N ILE A 187 -2.04 12.06 8.58
CA ILE A 187 -2.33 10.93 7.69
C ILE A 187 -1.52 11.02 6.39
N VAL A 188 -1.05 9.86 5.94
CA VAL A 188 -0.46 9.68 4.61
C VAL A 188 -1.33 8.71 3.81
N TYR A 189 -1.89 9.19 2.71
CA TYR A 189 -2.57 8.37 1.72
C TYR A 189 -1.55 7.84 0.73
N VAL A 190 -1.60 6.55 0.42
CA VAL A 190 -0.70 5.91 -0.53
C VAL A 190 -1.52 5.24 -1.63
N ILE A 191 -1.39 5.74 -2.84
CA ILE A 191 -1.97 5.14 -4.04
C ILE A 191 -0.97 4.10 -4.57
N VAL A 192 -1.31 2.82 -4.47
CA VAL A 192 -0.57 1.75 -5.13
C VAL A 192 -1.12 1.67 -6.56
N ASN A 193 -0.43 2.34 -7.48
CA ASN A 193 -0.85 2.46 -8.87
C ASN A 193 -0.17 1.38 -9.72
N ASN A 194 -0.90 0.30 -10.02
CA ASN A 194 -0.44 -0.75 -10.91
C ASN A 194 -0.97 -0.59 -12.36
N GLY A 195 -1.48 0.60 -12.69
CA GLY A 195 -1.95 1.01 -14.00
C GLY A 195 -3.34 0.52 -14.39
N LEU A 196 -3.96 -0.37 -13.59
CA LEU A 196 -5.20 -1.03 -13.99
C LEU A 196 -6.16 -1.22 -12.81
N GLY A 197 -7.28 -0.51 -12.80
CA GLY A 197 -8.43 -0.83 -11.97
C GLY A 197 -9.22 -1.99 -12.59
N MET A 198 -9.00 -3.21 -12.14
CA MET A 198 -9.35 -4.45 -12.85
C MET A 198 -8.75 -4.48 -14.26
N GLY A 199 -9.51 -4.20 -15.31
CA GLY A 199 -9.06 -4.11 -16.71
C GLY A 199 -9.12 -2.68 -17.28
N THR A 200 -9.50 -1.67 -16.51
CA THR A 200 -9.60 -0.28 -16.95
C THR A 200 -8.29 0.45 -16.62
N SER A 201 -7.65 1.04 -17.62
CA SER A 201 -6.42 1.79 -17.39
C SER A 201 -6.69 3.14 -16.71
N VAL A 202 -5.66 3.68 -16.05
CA VAL A 202 -5.75 4.98 -15.38
C VAL A 202 -6.09 6.09 -16.37
N GLU A 203 -5.52 6.05 -17.59
CA GLU A 203 -5.75 7.03 -18.65
C GLU A 203 -7.21 7.06 -19.12
N LEU A 204 -7.91 5.90 -19.05
CA LEU A 204 -9.33 5.84 -19.39
C LEU A 204 -10.24 6.24 -18.23
N ALA A 205 -9.75 6.11 -17.00
CA ALA A 205 -10.56 6.32 -15.79
C ALA A 205 -10.35 7.70 -15.15
N ALA A 206 -9.24 8.38 -15.40
CA ALA A 206 -8.84 9.59 -14.70
C ALA A 206 -8.51 10.73 -15.69
N ALA A 207 -9.16 11.88 -15.52
CA ALA A 207 -8.86 13.08 -16.30
C ALA A 207 -7.43 13.62 -16.04
N GLU A 208 -6.91 13.43 -14.81
CA GLU A 208 -5.50 13.63 -14.46
C GLU A 208 -4.90 12.28 -14.10
N PRO A 209 -4.11 11.67 -15.00
CA PRO A 209 -3.51 10.35 -14.79
C PRO A 209 -2.34 10.36 -13.81
N ASP A 210 -1.74 11.52 -13.55
CA ASP A 210 -0.75 11.73 -12.50
C ASP A 210 -1.45 11.84 -11.15
N LEU A 211 -1.85 10.72 -10.56
CA LEU A 211 -2.77 10.68 -9.43
C LEU A 211 -2.25 11.41 -8.19
N PHE A 212 -0.93 11.51 -8.01
CA PHE A 212 -0.34 12.28 -6.91
C PHE A 212 -0.68 13.78 -6.97
N LYS A 213 -1.00 14.32 -8.14
CA LYS A 213 -1.39 15.72 -8.31
C LYS A 213 -2.76 16.03 -7.71
N ARG A 214 -3.62 15.02 -7.48
CA ARG A 214 -4.95 15.20 -6.88
C ARG A 214 -4.90 15.83 -5.48
N GLY A 215 -3.77 15.67 -4.77
CA GLY A 215 -3.53 16.33 -3.50
C GLY A 215 -3.52 17.86 -3.57
N CYS A 216 -3.13 18.43 -4.72
CA CYS A 216 -2.96 19.89 -4.89
C CYS A 216 -4.24 20.66 -4.59
N SER A 217 -5.41 20.15 -4.99
CA SER A 217 -6.72 20.79 -4.73
C SER A 217 -7.05 20.91 -3.23
N TYR A 218 -6.40 20.12 -2.39
CA TYR A 218 -6.61 20.06 -0.94
C TYR A 218 -5.39 20.55 -0.14
N ARG A 219 -4.41 21.17 -0.82
CA ARG A 219 -3.13 21.60 -0.22
C ARG A 219 -2.35 20.45 0.43
N ILE A 220 -2.51 19.24 -0.09
CA ILE A 220 -1.79 18.05 0.33
C ILE A 220 -0.63 17.82 -0.63
N PRO A 221 0.64 17.85 -0.15
CA PRO A 221 1.79 17.53 -0.98
C PRO A 221 1.70 16.12 -1.54
N GLY A 222 1.81 16.01 -2.87
CA GLY A 222 1.81 14.74 -3.59
C GLY A 222 3.21 14.40 -4.12
N LYS A 223 3.58 13.12 -4.08
CA LYS A 223 4.84 12.62 -4.64
C LYS A 223 4.62 11.29 -5.36
N ARG A 224 5.14 11.17 -6.60
CA ARG A 224 5.23 9.89 -7.31
C ARG A 224 6.59 9.25 -7.05
N VAL A 225 6.60 7.93 -6.85
CA VAL A 225 7.81 7.12 -6.70
C VAL A 225 7.71 5.86 -7.54
N ASP A 226 8.87 5.34 -7.92
CA ASP A 226 8.98 4.00 -8.50
C ASP A 226 8.69 2.98 -7.39
N GLY A 227 7.55 2.28 -7.49
CA GLY A 227 7.10 1.28 -6.51
C GLY A 227 7.92 0.00 -6.54
N ASP A 228 8.73 -0.21 -7.57
CA ASP A 228 9.63 -1.35 -7.69
C ASP A 228 11.01 -1.08 -7.06
N ASP A 229 11.28 0.18 -6.65
CA ASP A 229 12.47 0.55 -5.88
C ASP A 229 12.12 0.69 -4.38
N VAL A 230 12.48 -0.33 -3.59
CA VAL A 230 12.19 -0.39 -2.16
C VAL A 230 12.76 0.78 -1.36
N LEU A 231 13.93 1.30 -1.76
CA LEU A 231 14.57 2.43 -1.08
C LEU A 231 13.87 3.75 -1.41
N ALA A 232 13.51 3.96 -2.68
CA ALA A 232 12.75 5.14 -3.10
C ALA A 232 11.39 5.21 -2.41
N VAL A 233 10.68 4.07 -2.30
CA VAL A 233 9.39 3.97 -1.60
C VAL A 233 9.58 4.27 -0.11
N ARG A 234 10.56 3.63 0.55
CA ARG A 234 10.86 3.86 1.97
C ARG A 234 11.13 5.33 2.25
N ASP A 235 11.98 5.96 1.48
CA ASP A 235 12.42 7.33 1.72
C ASP A 235 11.29 8.35 1.47
N ALA A 236 10.47 8.12 0.45
CA ALA A 236 9.27 8.92 0.22
C ALA A 236 8.25 8.78 1.35
N ALA A 237 8.01 7.54 1.80
CA ALA A 237 7.10 7.27 2.91
C ALA A 237 7.61 7.86 4.22
N ARG A 238 8.90 7.69 4.53
CA ARG A 238 9.53 8.27 5.72
C ARG A 238 9.37 9.79 5.77
N ALA A 239 9.67 10.47 4.66
CA ALA A 239 9.55 11.92 4.59
C ALA A 239 8.10 12.41 4.75
N ALA A 240 7.12 11.70 4.17
CA ALA A 240 5.71 12.06 4.30
C ALA A 240 5.18 11.79 5.72
N LEU A 241 5.52 10.64 6.31
CA LEU A 241 5.12 10.27 7.66
C LEU A 241 5.73 11.22 8.70
N GLU A 242 6.98 11.64 8.51
CA GLU A 242 7.63 12.58 9.42
C GLU A 242 6.94 13.95 9.40
N ARG A 243 6.60 14.49 8.23
CA ARG A 243 5.81 15.73 8.13
C ARG A 243 4.42 15.57 8.74
N ALA A 244 3.75 14.44 8.49
CA ALA A 244 2.44 14.19 9.10
C ALA A 244 2.52 14.16 10.64
N ARG A 245 3.60 13.60 11.17
CA ARG A 245 3.86 13.44 12.60
C ARG A 245 4.20 14.76 13.30
N THR A 246 5.16 15.49 12.73
CA THR A 246 5.74 16.69 13.37
C THR A 246 4.99 17.98 13.04
N GLU A 247 4.35 18.05 11.88
CA GLU A 247 3.73 19.27 11.37
C GLU A 247 2.21 19.11 11.17
N ARG A 248 1.64 17.92 11.39
CA ARG A 248 0.26 17.59 11.02
C ARG A 248 -0.05 17.99 9.56
N GLN A 249 0.93 17.77 8.67
CA GLN A 249 0.74 17.96 7.26
C GLN A 249 0.40 16.61 6.60
N PRO A 250 -0.84 16.40 6.11
CA PRO A 250 -1.18 15.19 5.40
C PRO A 250 -0.34 15.05 4.13
N GLY A 251 -0.11 13.80 3.68
CA GLY A 251 0.65 13.51 2.48
C GLY A 251 -0.11 12.61 1.51
N LEU A 252 0.24 12.69 0.24
CA LEU A 252 -0.23 11.79 -0.82
C LEU A 252 0.97 11.22 -1.57
N ILE A 253 1.11 9.88 -1.57
CA ILE A 253 2.14 9.18 -2.33
C ILE A 253 1.47 8.38 -3.42
N GLU A 254 2.03 8.39 -4.61
CA GLU A 254 1.69 7.48 -5.69
C GLU A 254 2.90 6.58 -5.96
N ALA A 255 2.79 5.30 -5.59
CA ALA A 255 3.79 4.28 -5.88
C ALA A 255 3.36 3.53 -7.15
N THR A 256 4.14 3.70 -8.23
CA THR A 256 3.88 3.03 -9.51
C THR A 256 4.53 1.66 -9.49
N SER A 257 3.76 0.60 -9.74
CA SER A 257 4.22 -0.78 -9.72
C SER A 257 3.62 -1.58 -10.88
N PHE A 258 4.04 -2.81 -11.03
CA PHE A 258 3.48 -3.71 -12.03
C PHE A 258 2.87 -4.96 -11.37
N ARG A 259 1.57 -5.15 -11.54
CA ARG A 259 0.87 -6.34 -11.07
C ARG A 259 1.18 -7.54 -11.96
N LEU A 260 1.92 -8.53 -11.45
CA LEU A 260 2.37 -9.70 -12.23
C LEU A 260 1.25 -10.67 -12.60
N ARG A 261 0.12 -10.68 -11.88
CA ARG A 261 -1.03 -11.56 -12.12
C ARG A 261 -2.27 -10.76 -12.47
N GLY A 262 -3.37 -11.43 -12.76
CA GLY A 262 -4.69 -10.81 -12.93
C GLY A 262 -5.12 -9.99 -11.70
N HIS A 263 -6.24 -9.33 -11.77
CA HIS A 263 -6.77 -8.51 -10.67
C HIS A 263 -6.98 -9.35 -9.40
N SER A 264 -7.54 -10.53 -9.55
CA SER A 264 -7.62 -11.58 -8.53
C SER A 264 -7.13 -12.90 -9.10
N VAL A 265 -7.02 -13.93 -8.26
CA VAL A 265 -6.55 -15.27 -8.73
C VAL A 265 -7.44 -15.86 -9.82
N VAL A 266 -8.75 -15.55 -9.81
CA VAL A 266 -9.70 -16.05 -10.83
C VAL A 266 -9.70 -15.21 -12.11
N ASP A 267 -9.06 -14.06 -12.12
CA ASP A 267 -9.03 -13.17 -13.28
C ASP A 267 -8.04 -13.69 -14.33
N PRO A 268 -8.49 -14.09 -15.54
CA PRO A 268 -7.63 -14.60 -16.59
C PRO A 268 -6.79 -13.51 -17.29
N ALA A 269 -6.92 -12.25 -16.88
CA ALA A 269 -6.19 -11.08 -17.39
C ALA A 269 -6.25 -10.90 -18.92
N ARG A 270 -7.38 -11.23 -19.55
CA ARG A 270 -7.57 -11.16 -21.04
C ARG A 270 -7.40 -9.76 -21.63
N TYR A 271 -7.41 -8.72 -20.79
CA TYR A 271 -7.15 -7.33 -21.15
C TYR A 271 -5.65 -7.00 -21.28
N ARG A 272 -4.77 -7.98 -21.03
CA ARG A 272 -3.31 -7.85 -21.20
C ARG A 272 -2.85 -8.61 -22.42
N SER A 273 -1.70 -8.20 -23.00
CA SER A 273 -1.03 -8.96 -24.04
C SER A 273 -0.54 -10.32 -23.51
N LEU A 274 -0.48 -11.32 -24.37
CA LEU A 274 0.01 -12.67 -24.01
C LEU A 274 1.44 -12.64 -23.45
N SER A 275 2.29 -11.75 -23.93
CA SER A 275 3.65 -11.57 -23.41
C SER A 275 3.71 -11.14 -21.94
N LEU A 276 2.66 -10.49 -21.44
CA LEU A 276 2.55 -10.05 -20.04
C LEU A 276 1.86 -11.06 -19.13
N ILE A 277 1.15 -12.03 -19.70
CA ILE A 277 0.45 -13.06 -18.93
C ILE A 277 1.42 -14.16 -18.45
N HIS A 278 2.54 -14.33 -19.13
CA HIS A 278 3.52 -15.41 -18.90
C HIS A 278 4.80 -14.97 -18.15
N ILE A 279 4.82 -13.77 -17.54
CA ILE A 279 5.92 -13.32 -16.70
C ILE A 279 5.90 -14.00 -15.33
#